data_a060d49ed443d8e18ae069be4a6bd64b
#
_entry.id   a060d49ed443d8e18ae069be4a6bd64b
#
_cell.length_a   1.000
_cell.length_b   1.000
_cell.length_c   1.000
_cell.angle_alpha   90.00
_cell.angle_beta   90.00
_cell.angle_gamma   90.00
#
_symmetry.space_group_name_H-M   'P 1'
#
loop_
_entity.id
_entity.type
_entity.pdbx_description
1 polymer ?
#
loop_
_entity_poly.entity_id
_entity_poly.type
_entity_poly.pdbx_seq_one_letter_code
_entity_poly.pdbx_strand_id
1 'polypeptide(L)'
;MLRTPTDETRLRILAWLKEPGPAADGVTADAVAERFSIPRPVAVTHLRLLEATGMLRTSRSAGRVRYHRDDMRIAEVARMFEKGW
;
A
#
# COMPACT_ATOMS: atom_id res chain seq x y z
N MET A 1 -24.36 -1.82 12.04
CA MET A 1 -23.41 -2.86 11.75
C MET A 1 -22.00 -2.34 11.62
N LEU A 2 -21.12 -2.99 12.30
CA LEU A 2 -19.72 -2.57 12.27
C LEU A 2 -19.03 -3.21 11.11
N ARG A 3 -18.49 -2.40 10.29
CA ARG A 3 -17.73 -2.82 9.18
C ARG A 3 -16.37 -2.17 9.29
N THR A 4 -15.34 -2.96 9.21
CA THR A 4 -14.01 -2.40 9.24
C THR A 4 -13.71 -1.87 7.85
N PRO A 5 -13.59 -0.56 7.67
CA PRO A 5 -13.25 -0.03 6.35
C PRO A 5 -11.81 -0.33 5.96
N THR A 6 -11.12 -1.05 6.80
CA THR A 6 -9.69 -1.28 6.70
C THR A 6 -9.28 -1.95 5.40
N ASP A 7 -9.99 -3.03 5.05
CA ASP A 7 -9.62 -3.77 3.84
C ASP A 7 -9.88 -2.95 2.58
N GLU A 8 -10.99 -2.25 2.56
CA GLU A 8 -11.32 -1.40 1.43
C GLU A 8 -10.30 -0.29 1.28
N THR A 9 -9.89 0.31 2.39
CA THR A 9 -8.89 1.37 2.37
C THR A 9 -7.57 0.85 1.81
N ARG A 10 -7.15 -0.35 2.21
CA ARG A 10 -5.92 -0.92 1.70
C ARG A 10 -5.98 -1.15 0.19
N LEU A 11 -7.12 -1.62 -0.31
CA LEU A 11 -7.29 -1.81 -1.74
C LEU A 11 -7.22 -0.48 -2.48
N ARG A 12 -7.79 0.57 -1.91
CA ARG A 12 -7.73 1.90 -2.51
C ARG A 12 -6.32 2.46 -2.51
N ILE A 13 -5.55 2.19 -1.45
CA ILE A 13 -4.15 2.60 -1.40
C ILE A 13 -3.38 1.92 -2.52
N LEU A 14 -3.57 0.61 -2.69
CA LEU A 14 -2.89 -0.13 -3.76
C LEU A 14 -3.25 0.40 -5.13
N ALA A 15 -4.52 0.71 -5.35
CA ALA A 15 -4.96 1.26 -6.62
C ALA A 15 -4.34 2.63 -6.89
N TRP A 16 -4.29 3.48 -5.87
CA TRP A 16 -3.71 4.80 -6.01
C TRP A 16 -2.22 4.72 -6.36
N LEU A 17 -1.53 3.74 -5.81
CA LEU A 17 -0.09 3.58 -6.07
C LEU A 17 0.23 3.14 -7.49
N LYS A 18 -0.78 2.83 -8.31
CA LYS A 18 -0.59 2.56 -9.72
C LYS A 18 -0.61 3.82 -10.57
N GLU A 19 -1.11 4.93 -10.02
CA GLU A 19 -1.21 6.17 -10.78
C GLU A 19 0.18 6.72 -11.06
N PRO A 20 0.37 7.46 -12.16
CA PRO A 20 1.71 7.84 -12.62
C PRO A 20 2.58 8.53 -11.57
N GLY A 21 2.04 9.50 -10.87
CA GLY A 21 2.80 10.21 -9.85
C GLY A 21 3.24 9.31 -8.71
N PRO A 22 2.30 8.71 -7.99
CA PRO A 22 2.64 7.80 -6.90
C PRO A 22 3.49 6.61 -7.35
N ALA A 23 3.26 6.09 -8.54
CA ALA A 23 4.03 4.95 -9.02
C ALA A 23 5.49 5.32 -9.24
N ALA A 24 5.74 6.53 -9.75
CA ALA A 24 7.10 6.96 -10.05
C ALA A 24 7.92 7.21 -8.78
N ASP A 25 7.34 7.95 -7.84
CA ASP A 25 8.10 8.43 -6.69
C ASP A 25 7.88 7.64 -5.40
N GLY A 26 6.84 6.82 -5.37
CA GLY A 26 6.39 6.23 -4.13
C GLY A 26 5.67 7.27 -3.29
N VAL A 27 5.11 6.84 -2.17
CA VAL A 27 4.36 7.75 -1.31
C VAL A 27 4.80 7.59 0.14
N THR A 28 4.70 8.69 0.88
CA THR A 28 4.97 8.68 2.31
C THR A 28 3.68 8.38 3.06
N ALA A 29 3.82 8.00 4.33
CA ALA A 29 2.65 7.79 5.18
C ALA A 29 1.83 9.07 5.31
N ASP A 30 2.49 10.23 5.35
CA ASP A 30 1.79 11.51 5.43
C ASP A 30 0.93 11.74 4.19
N ALA A 31 1.45 11.40 3.02
CA ALA A 31 0.70 11.55 1.78
C ALA A 31 -0.53 10.64 1.75
N VAL A 32 -0.39 9.42 2.26
CA VAL A 32 -1.52 8.49 2.34
C VAL A 32 -2.57 9.03 3.31
N ALA A 33 -2.13 9.50 4.48
CA ALA A 33 -3.05 10.05 5.47
C ALA A 33 -3.85 11.21 4.87
N GLU A 34 -3.20 12.08 4.15
CA GLU A 34 -3.86 13.22 3.54
C GLU A 34 -4.80 12.79 2.42
N ARG A 35 -4.33 11.90 1.55
CA ARG A 35 -5.11 11.48 0.38
C ARG A 35 -6.41 10.80 0.78
N PHE A 36 -6.38 10.02 1.86
CA PHE A 36 -7.53 9.21 2.27
C PHE A 36 -8.22 9.75 3.51
N SER A 37 -7.80 10.91 3.99
CA SER A 37 -8.40 11.57 5.16
C SER A 37 -8.43 10.66 6.37
N ILE A 38 -7.32 10.00 6.64
CA ILE A 38 -7.17 9.13 7.81
C ILE A 38 -6.02 9.63 8.67
N PRO A 39 -6.04 9.32 9.97
CA PRO A 39 -4.93 9.70 10.84
C PRO A 39 -3.63 9.04 10.39
N ARG A 40 -2.52 9.73 10.59
CA ARG A 40 -1.21 9.22 10.19
C ARG A 40 -0.91 7.84 10.78
N PRO A 41 -1.18 7.57 12.07
CA PRO A 41 -0.91 6.24 12.62
C PRO A 41 -1.69 5.13 11.91
N VAL A 42 -2.90 5.44 11.45
CA VAL A 42 -3.71 4.47 10.70
C VAL A 42 -3.09 4.24 9.33
N ALA A 43 -2.63 5.31 8.67
CA ALA A 43 -1.95 5.18 7.39
C ALA A 43 -0.70 4.30 7.53
N VAL A 44 0.08 4.54 8.58
CA VAL A 44 1.28 3.73 8.84
C VAL A 44 0.92 2.27 9.01
N THR A 45 -0.15 1.98 9.75
CA THR A 45 -0.59 0.61 9.98
C THR A 45 -0.94 -0.07 8.66
N HIS A 46 -1.72 0.59 7.82
CA HIS A 46 -2.08 0.02 6.52
C HIS A 46 -0.85 -0.27 5.67
N LEU A 47 0.07 0.70 5.61
CA LEU A 47 1.26 0.56 4.78
C LEU A 47 2.16 -0.56 5.29
N ARG A 48 2.30 -0.69 6.60
CA ARG A 48 3.11 -1.76 7.18
C ARG A 48 2.51 -3.13 6.92
N LEU A 49 1.20 -3.24 6.98
CA LEU A 49 0.54 -4.51 6.68
C LEU A 49 0.73 -4.90 5.23
N LEU A 50 0.61 -3.94 4.31
CA LEU A 50 0.83 -4.21 2.90
C LEU A 50 2.27 -4.57 2.62
N GLU A 51 3.21 -3.92 3.29
CA GLU A 51 4.61 -4.26 3.14
C GLU A 51 4.89 -5.66 3.67
N ALA A 52 4.34 -5.99 4.83
CA ALA A 52 4.56 -7.29 5.46
C ALA A 52 4.08 -8.45 4.59
N THR A 53 3.03 -8.21 3.79
CA THR A 53 2.53 -9.23 2.86
C THR A 53 3.29 -9.24 1.54
N GLY A 54 4.26 -8.36 1.37
CA GLY A 54 5.07 -8.29 0.17
C GLY A 54 4.45 -7.50 -0.97
N MET A 55 3.32 -6.84 -0.73
CA MET A 55 2.66 -6.07 -1.78
C MET A 55 3.27 -4.69 -1.99
N LEU A 56 3.97 -4.20 -0.99
CA LEU A 56 4.72 -2.95 -1.08
C LEU A 56 6.16 -3.18 -0.71
N ARG A 57 7.03 -2.37 -1.29
CA ARG A 57 8.43 -2.28 -0.87
C ARG A 57 8.71 -0.86 -0.46
N THR A 58 9.77 -0.67 0.31
CA THR A 58 10.11 0.65 0.82
C THR A 58 11.43 1.11 0.28
N SER A 59 11.60 2.43 0.26
CA SER A 59 12.88 3.05 -0.03
C SER A 59 13.03 4.24 0.91
N ARG A 60 14.24 4.71 1.08
CA ARG A 60 14.50 5.90 1.86
C ARG A 60 15.07 6.98 0.97
N SER A 61 14.53 8.18 1.13
CA SER A 61 14.99 9.31 0.38
C SER A 61 14.83 10.55 1.24
N ALA A 62 15.92 11.30 1.40
CA ALA A 62 15.91 12.53 2.18
C ALA A 62 15.34 12.32 3.60
N GLY A 63 15.68 11.20 4.23
CA GLY A 63 15.24 10.89 5.58
C GLY A 63 13.79 10.43 5.67
N ARG A 64 13.13 10.22 4.56
CA ARG A 64 11.73 9.77 4.55
C ARG A 64 11.61 8.38 3.96
N VAL A 65 10.67 7.60 4.53
CA VAL A 65 10.35 6.29 4.01
C VAL A 65 9.26 6.46 2.95
N ARG A 66 9.49 5.91 1.77
CA ARG A 66 8.51 5.91 0.68
C ARG A 66 8.11 4.49 0.37
N TYR A 67 6.82 4.33 0.07
CA TYR A 67 6.23 3.03 -0.22
C TYR A 67 5.89 2.94 -1.69
N HIS A 68 6.23 1.81 -2.30
CA HIS A 68 6.00 1.54 -3.74
C HIS A 68 5.28 0.22 -3.88
N ARG A 69 4.41 0.10 -4.88
CA ARG A 69 3.83 -1.19 -5.21
C ARG A 69 4.94 -2.11 -5.71
N ASP A 70 4.85 -3.35 -5.28
CA ASP A 70 5.72 -4.39 -5.83
C ASP A 70 4.86 -5.25 -6.74
N ASP A 71 4.76 -4.85 -8.00
CA ASP A 71 3.86 -5.51 -8.93
C ASP A 71 4.28 -6.95 -9.22
N MET A 72 5.55 -7.23 -9.19
CA MET A 72 6.03 -8.60 -9.37
C MET A 72 5.55 -9.49 -8.25
N ARG A 73 5.65 -8.99 -7.02
CA ARG A 73 5.23 -9.77 -5.86
C ARG A 73 3.72 -9.93 -5.85
N ILE A 74 2.99 -8.88 -6.20
CA ILE A 74 1.54 -8.95 -6.28
C ILE A 74 1.12 -10.00 -7.31
N ALA A 75 1.78 -10.03 -8.46
CA ALA A 75 1.50 -11.02 -9.49
C ALA A 75 1.80 -12.42 -9.01
N GLU A 76 2.87 -12.61 -8.25
CA GLU A 76 3.21 -13.93 -7.70
C GLU A 76 2.11 -14.41 -6.76
N VAL A 77 1.64 -13.53 -5.87
CA VAL A 77 0.59 -13.89 -4.93
C VAL A 77 -0.68 -14.26 -5.68
N ALA A 78 -1.03 -13.49 -6.70
CA ALA A 78 -2.21 -13.78 -7.51
C ALA A 78 -2.09 -15.15 -8.18
N ARG A 79 -0.93 -15.49 -8.70
CA ARG A 79 -0.72 -16.79 -9.32
C ARG A 79 -0.88 -17.93 -8.33
N MET A 80 -0.44 -17.73 -7.10
CA MET A 80 -0.58 -18.75 -6.07
C MET A 80 -2.05 -19.04 -5.81
N PHE A 81 -2.89 -18.02 -5.78
CA PHE A 81 -4.32 -18.21 -5.60
C PHE A 81 -4.95 -18.89 -6.81
N GLU A 82 -4.49 -18.57 -8.01
CA GLU A 82 -5.03 -19.16 -9.23
C GLU A 82 -4.77 -20.66 -9.31
N LYS A 83 -3.71 -21.12 -8.70
CA LYS A 83 -3.40 -22.55 -8.73
C LYS A 83 -4.29 -23.34 -7.78
N GLY A 84 -5.10 -22.69 -7.01
CA GLY A 84 -6.16 -23.35 -6.27
C GLY A 84 -5.72 -24.34 -5.23
N TRP A 85 -4.67 -24.09 -4.57
CA TRP A 85 -4.18 -25.03 -3.55
C TRP A 85 -4.87 -24.90 -2.20
#